data_a79da4ef59ee79ba6e7979e338b8e9ec
#
_entry.id   a79da4ef59ee79ba6e7979e338b8e9ec
#
_cell.length_a   1.000
_cell.length_b   1.000
_cell.length_c   1.000
_cell.angle_alpha   90.00
_cell.angle_beta   90.00
_cell.angle_gamma   90.00
#
_symmetry.space_group_name_H-M   'P 1'
#
loop_
_entity.id
_entity.type
_entity.pdbx_description
1 polymer ?
#
loop_
_entity_poly.entity_id
_entity_poly.type
_entity_poly.pdbx_seq_one_letter_code
_entity_poly.pdbx_strand_id
1 'polypeptide(L)'
;AGCTLAINAPMLNAGLLEFLDEWLTANPDAKLVCIDTFQKVKPPQGRNENAYGADYRICSPLQAWAIQHNICVLLVHHTKKGVNPGDIFEGVNGSQGLTGTADATLLLSKENRFAADAVLSVTGRDVEMERYLMHFNPTACRWVMLGTVDDQERQNFQACPAVKTIKELTEQGPWRGTVTELADEVLTRYPDAKMPVTPQGLGSYFNELWPSLKYQGIEHGIARGAKKRTHTLKRKS
;
A
#
# COMPACT_ATOMS: atom_id res chain seq x y z
N ALA A 1 -7.15 1.63 31.09
CA ALA A 1 -7.32 2.70 30.10
C ALA A 1 -8.81 2.94 29.92
N GLY A 2 -9.28 4.19 30.10
CA GLY A 2 -10.66 4.59 29.88
C GLY A 2 -10.86 4.98 28.41
N CYS A 3 -12.10 4.82 27.91
CA CYS A 3 -12.53 5.33 26.63
C CYS A 3 -13.80 6.18 26.85
N THR A 4 -13.79 7.40 26.35
CA THR A 4 -14.95 8.29 26.36
C THR A 4 -15.52 8.36 24.96
N LEU A 5 -16.83 8.18 24.81
CA LEU A 5 -17.52 8.29 23.53
C LEU A 5 -18.43 9.51 23.53
N ALA A 6 -18.19 10.44 22.62
CA ALA A 6 -19.08 11.57 22.35
C ALA A 6 -19.80 11.33 21.01
N ILE A 7 -21.13 11.26 21.06
CA ILE A 7 -21.96 11.08 19.85
C ILE A 7 -22.26 12.38 19.11
N ASN A 8 -22.05 13.51 19.77
CA ASN A 8 -22.19 14.86 19.20
C ASN A 8 -20.95 15.69 19.55
N ALA A 9 -20.44 16.45 18.60
CA ALA A 9 -19.38 17.40 18.78
C ALA A 9 -19.65 18.67 17.94
N PRO A 10 -19.20 19.84 18.35
CA PRO A 10 -19.25 21.04 17.55
C PRO A 10 -18.43 20.92 16.25
N MET A 11 -18.69 21.81 15.28
CA MET A 11 -17.79 21.96 14.14
C MET A 11 -16.49 22.66 14.55
N LEU A 12 -15.41 22.47 13.78
CA LEU A 12 -14.11 23.09 14.02
C LEU A 12 -14.16 24.63 14.13
N ASN A 13 -15.07 25.28 13.39
CA ASN A 13 -15.28 26.72 13.46
C ASN A 13 -16.38 27.14 14.46
N ALA A 14 -16.90 26.22 15.25
CA ALA A 14 -18.03 26.44 16.15
C ALA A 14 -17.79 25.86 17.55
N GLY A 15 -16.51 25.82 17.99
CA GLY A 15 -16.15 25.47 19.36
C GLY A 15 -15.65 24.02 19.57
N LEU A 16 -15.19 23.31 18.54
CA LEU A 16 -14.64 21.95 18.72
C LEU A 16 -13.39 21.95 19.60
N LEU A 17 -12.49 22.91 19.43
CA LEU A 17 -11.24 22.93 20.20
C LEU A 17 -11.52 23.25 21.68
N GLU A 18 -12.41 24.17 21.96
CA GLU A 18 -12.87 24.48 23.31
C GLU A 18 -13.55 23.28 23.97
N PHE A 19 -14.38 22.55 23.22
CA PHE A 19 -15.01 21.31 23.69
C PHE A 19 -13.96 20.24 24.05
N LEU A 20 -12.90 20.13 23.25
CA LEU A 20 -11.80 19.19 23.51
C LEU A 20 -10.96 19.65 24.73
N ASP A 21 -10.75 20.96 24.93
CA ASP A 21 -10.04 21.50 26.10
C ASP A 21 -10.78 21.21 27.41
N GLU A 22 -12.10 21.41 27.41
CA GLU A 22 -12.95 21.06 28.55
C GLU A 22 -12.86 19.58 28.88
N TRP A 23 -12.92 18.70 27.84
CA TRP A 23 -12.79 17.27 28.03
C TRP A 23 -11.40 16.87 28.52
N LEU A 24 -10.31 17.48 28.02
CA LEU A 24 -8.95 17.23 28.48
C LEU A 24 -8.74 17.64 29.94
N THR A 25 -9.35 18.71 30.37
CA THR A 25 -9.30 19.14 31.77
C THR A 25 -9.82 18.05 32.72
N ALA A 26 -10.87 17.33 32.29
CA ALA A 26 -11.41 16.20 33.04
C ALA A 26 -10.66 14.86 32.78
N ASN A 27 -9.82 14.76 31.75
CA ASN A 27 -9.10 13.57 31.32
C ASN A 27 -7.61 13.88 31.01
N PRO A 28 -6.81 14.32 31.99
CA PRO A 28 -5.45 14.82 31.75
C PRO A 28 -4.48 13.76 31.23
N ASP A 29 -4.78 12.48 31.42
CA ASP A 29 -3.96 11.36 30.93
C ASP A 29 -4.32 10.89 29.52
N ALA A 30 -5.24 11.58 28.84
CA ALA A 30 -5.63 11.25 27.47
C ALA A 30 -4.43 11.36 26.51
N LYS A 31 -4.35 10.44 25.54
CA LYS A 31 -3.28 10.38 24.55
C LYS A 31 -3.79 10.35 23.12
N LEU A 32 -5.07 10.09 22.92
CA LEU A 32 -5.68 9.95 21.59
C LEU A 32 -7.07 10.57 21.58
N VAL A 33 -7.31 11.36 20.56
CA VAL A 33 -8.64 11.81 20.13
C VAL A 33 -8.92 11.23 18.76
N CYS A 34 -10.00 10.46 18.62
CA CYS A 34 -10.43 9.95 17.33
C CYS A 34 -11.70 10.68 16.86
N ILE A 35 -11.68 11.23 15.66
CA ILE A 35 -12.82 11.94 15.04
C ILE A 35 -13.32 11.11 13.85
N ASP A 36 -14.46 10.45 14.04
CA ASP A 36 -15.12 9.61 13.02
C ASP A 36 -16.52 10.18 12.68
N THR A 37 -16.66 10.83 11.57
CA THR A 37 -15.69 11.16 10.54
C THR A 37 -15.38 12.64 10.51
N PHE A 38 -14.23 13.03 9.97
CA PHE A 38 -13.83 14.42 9.80
C PHE A 38 -14.91 15.28 9.13
N GLN A 39 -15.66 14.71 8.17
CA GLN A 39 -16.74 15.40 7.49
C GLN A 39 -17.84 15.92 8.43
N LYS A 40 -18.01 15.33 9.61
CA LYS A 40 -19.02 15.74 10.60
C LYS A 40 -18.64 17.01 11.35
N VAL A 41 -17.35 17.26 11.50
CA VAL A 41 -16.81 18.44 12.20
C VAL A 41 -16.22 19.47 11.25
N LYS A 42 -16.10 19.16 9.96
CA LYS A 42 -15.57 20.04 8.92
C LYS A 42 -16.56 21.17 8.62
N PRO A 43 -16.14 22.46 8.71
CA PRO A 43 -16.95 23.59 8.30
C PRO A 43 -17.31 23.52 6.81
N PRO A 44 -18.43 24.16 6.39
CA PRO A 44 -18.75 24.32 4.98
C PRO A 44 -17.64 25.07 4.23
N GLN A 45 -17.34 24.64 3.01
CA GLN A 45 -16.38 25.32 2.14
C GLN A 45 -16.95 26.63 1.60
N GLY A 46 -16.11 27.66 1.57
CA GLY A 46 -16.46 28.95 0.97
C GLY A 46 -16.66 28.86 -0.56
N ARG A 47 -17.53 29.74 -1.12
CA ARG A 47 -17.93 29.67 -2.55
C ARG A 47 -16.76 29.80 -3.55
N ASN A 48 -15.66 30.46 -3.19
CA ASN A 48 -14.51 30.76 -4.07
C ASN A 48 -13.20 30.16 -3.56
N GLU A 49 -13.24 29.22 -2.63
CA GLU A 49 -12.05 28.63 -2.00
C GLU A 49 -11.65 27.36 -2.74
N ASN A 50 -10.37 27.23 -3.12
CA ASN A 50 -9.90 25.97 -3.64
C ASN A 50 -9.86 24.93 -2.51
N ALA A 51 -10.10 23.66 -2.85
CA ALA A 51 -10.22 22.58 -1.87
C ALA A 51 -8.92 22.41 -1.05
N TYR A 52 -7.75 22.61 -1.67
CA TYR A 52 -6.46 22.52 -1.00
C TYR A 52 -6.30 23.53 0.12
N GLY A 53 -6.51 24.83 -0.18
CA GLY A 53 -6.39 25.90 0.80
C GLY A 53 -7.43 25.80 1.92
N ALA A 54 -8.65 25.35 1.57
CA ALA A 54 -9.72 25.12 2.53
C ALA A 54 -9.34 24.03 3.55
N ASP A 55 -8.90 22.88 3.09
CA ASP A 55 -8.57 21.76 3.97
C ASP A 55 -7.35 22.07 4.84
N TYR A 56 -6.31 22.70 4.27
CA TYR A 56 -5.15 23.13 5.03
C TYR A 56 -5.53 24.10 6.15
N ARG A 57 -6.31 25.16 5.84
CA ARG A 57 -6.75 26.16 6.80
C ARG A 57 -7.62 25.55 7.91
N ILE A 58 -8.45 24.57 7.57
CA ILE A 58 -9.34 23.91 8.52
C ILE A 58 -8.56 22.96 9.45
N CYS A 59 -7.57 22.23 8.93
CA CYS A 59 -6.83 21.23 9.72
C CYS A 59 -5.69 21.84 10.55
N SER A 60 -5.09 22.96 10.11
CA SER A 60 -3.96 23.58 10.82
C SER A 60 -4.24 23.94 12.29
N PRO A 61 -5.41 24.49 12.67
CA PRO A 61 -5.72 24.75 14.08
C PRO A 61 -5.80 23.46 14.90
N LEU A 62 -6.34 22.38 14.34
CA LEU A 62 -6.44 21.10 15.02
C LEU A 62 -5.07 20.45 15.20
N GLN A 63 -4.19 20.58 14.20
CA GLN A 63 -2.79 20.12 14.29
C GLN A 63 -2.04 20.92 15.37
N ALA A 64 -2.17 22.24 15.40
CA ALA A 64 -1.55 23.07 16.42
C ALA A 64 -2.03 22.70 17.83
N TRP A 65 -3.33 22.46 17.97
CA TRP A 65 -3.94 22.01 19.23
C TRP A 65 -3.38 20.64 19.66
N ALA A 66 -3.27 19.68 18.75
CA ALA A 66 -2.72 18.36 19.02
C ALA A 66 -1.26 18.44 19.53
N ILE A 67 -0.43 19.27 18.89
CA ILE A 67 0.95 19.51 19.29
C ILE A 67 1.02 20.18 20.68
N GLN A 68 0.21 21.24 20.90
CA GLN A 68 0.20 21.98 22.16
C GLN A 68 -0.13 21.07 23.36
N HIS A 69 -1.07 20.14 23.18
CA HIS A 69 -1.53 19.25 24.24
C HIS A 69 -0.81 17.89 24.27
N ASN A 70 0.15 17.66 23.36
CA ASN A 70 0.86 16.39 23.21
C ASN A 70 -0.10 15.20 23.07
N ILE A 71 -1.09 15.35 22.19
CA ILE A 71 -2.15 14.38 21.92
C ILE A 71 -2.09 13.94 20.46
N CYS A 72 -2.26 12.66 20.21
CA CYS A 72 -2.51 12.14 18.88
C CYS A 72 -3.96 12.42 18.47
N VAL A 73 -4.17 13.02 17.29
CA VAL A 73 -5.50 13.18 16.69
C VAL A 73 -5.60 12.28 15.47
N LEU A 74 -6.52 11.33 15.52
CA LEU A 74 -6.84 10.44 14.40
C LEU A 74 -8.10 10.93 13.69
N LEU A 75 -7.94 11.42 12.45
CA LEU A 75 -9.04 11.83 11.60
C LEU A 75 -9.45 10.69 10.67
N VAL A 76 -10.67 10.18 10.83
CA VAL A 76 -11.24 9.18 9.93
C VAL A 76 -11.90 9.89 8.75
N HIS A 77 -11.53 9.50 7.54
CA HIS A 77 -12.07 10.07 6.31
C HIS A 77 -12.36 8.99 5.26
N HIS A 78 -13.33 9.23 4.38
CA HIS A 78 -13.63 8.33 3.28
C HIS A 78 -12.76 8.62 2.05
N THR A 79 -12.42 7.57 1.29
CA THR A 79 -11.74 7.70 0.01
C THR A 79 -12.71 8.00 -1.13
N LYS A 80 -12.23 8.63 -2.20
CA LYS A 80 -12.96 8.76 -3.47
C LYS A 80 -13.02 7.40 -4.17
N LYS A 81 -14.08 7.19 -4.95
CA LYS A 81 -14.16 6.06 -5.88
C LYS A 81 -13.26 6.33 -7.09
N GLY A 82 -12.49 5.32 -7.54
CA GLY A 82 -11.70 5.41 -8.76
C GLY A 82 -10.30 6.00 -8.55
N VAL A 83 -9.56 5.47 -7.59
CA VAL A 83 -8.16 5.84 -7.33
C VAL A 83 -7.27 5.42 -8.50
N ASN A 84 -6.37 6.31 -8.91
CA ASN A 84 -5.33 6.00 -9.89
C ASN A 84 -4.36 4.95 -9.30
N PRO A 85 -4.09 3.82 -10.00
CA PRO A 85 -3.15 2.81 -9.51
C PRO A 85 -1.72 3.34 -9.27
N GLY A 86 -1.38 4.50 -9.86
CA GLY A 86 -0.04 5.10 -9.75
C GLY A 86 0.20 5.89 -8.46
N ASP A 87 -0.86 6.43 -7.84
CA ASP A 87 -0.78 7.08 -6.53
C ASP A 87 -2.03 6.76 -5.70
N ILE A 88 -1.86 5.80 -4.81
CA ILE A 88 -2.95 5.31 -3.94
C ILE A 88 -3.46 6.38 -2.97
N PHE A 89 -2.65 7.39 -2.63
CA PHE A 89 -3.01 8.46 -1.71
C PHE A 89 -3.78 9.61 -2.39
N GLU A 90 -3.75 9.72 -3.73
CA GLU A 90 -4.67 10.63 -4.48
C GLU A 90 -6.14 10.32 -4.21
N GLY A 91 -6.44 9.08 -3.82
CA GLY A 91 -7.79 8.64 -3.47
C GLY A 91 -8.30 9.12 -2.12
N VAL A 92 -7.47 9.71 -1.28
CA VAL A 92 -7.96 10.30 -0.03
C VAL A 92 -8.93 11.43 -0.39
N ASN A 93 -10.19 11.29 0.07
CA ASN A 93 -11.27 12.19 -0.32
C ASN A 93 -11.04 13.55 0.34
N GLY A 94 -10.53 14.50 -0.42
CA GLY A 94 -10.06 15.78 0.04
C GLY A 94 -9.09 16.34 -0.98
N SER A 95 -8.48 17.39 -0.63
CA SER A 95 -7.35 17.94 -1.37
C SER A 95 -6.05 17.35 -0.79
N GLN A 96 -4.97 17.51 -1.53
CA GLN A 96 -3.62 17.33 -0.98
C GLN A 96 -3.38 18.14 0.31
N GLY A 97 -4.26 19.10 0.61
CA GLY A 97 -4.23 19.90 1.84
C GLY A 97 -4.47 19.08 3.11
N LEU A 98 -5.32 18.06 3.06
CA LEU A 98 -5.57 17.19 4.21
C LEU A 98 -4.36 16.31 4.52
N THR A 99 -3.82 15.61 3.50
CA THR A 99 -2.62 14.79 3.64
C THR A 99 -1.37 15.60 3.94
N GLY A 100 -1.31 16.86 3.45
CA GLY A 100 -0.20 17.77 3.70
C GLY A 100 -0.13 18.34 5.14
N THR A 101 -1.23 18.32 5.89
CA THR A 101 -1.26 18.70 7.31
C THR A 101 -1.06 17.53 8.26
N ALA A 102 -1.31 16.31 7.82
CA ALA A 102 -1.13 15.12 8.64
C ALA A 102 0.36 14.73 8.74
N ASP A 103 0.80 14.25 9.91
CA ASP A 103 2.13 13.71 10.08
C ASP A 103 2.25 12.30 9.48
N ALA A 104 1.16 11.54 9.49
CA ALA A 104 1.05 10.26 8.82
C ALA A 104 -0.34 10.05 8.21
N THR A 105 -0.39 9.28 7.14
CA THR A 105 -1.63 8.88 6.46
C THR A 105 -1.70 7.36 6.41
N LEU A 106 -2.82 6.82 6.86
CA LEU A 106 -3.15 5.39 6.82
C LEU A 106 -4.31 5.20 5.87
N LEU A 107 -4.10 4.41 4.81
CA LEU A 107 -5.11 4.12 3.80
C LEU A 107 -5.46 2.63 3.84
N LEU A 108 -6.67 2.30 4.32
CA LEU A 108 -7.20 0.94 4.26
C LEU A 108 -8.01 0.75 2.98
N SER A 109 -7.49 -0.06 2.06
CA SER A 109 -8.11 -0.34 0.76
C SER A 109 -8.47 -1.81 0.62
N LYS A 110 -9.65 -2.09 0.02
CA LYS A 110 -10.13 -3.43 -0.30
C LYS A 110 -10.28 -3.56 -1.81
N GLU A 111 -9.99 -4.72 -2.36
CA GLU A 111 -10.20 -5.01 -3.78
C GLU A 111 -11.67 -4.83 -4.17
N ASN A 112 -12.57 -5.33 -3.33
CA ASN A 112 -14.00 -5.16 -3.50
C ASN A 112 -14.70 -5.14 -2.13
N ARG A 113 -16.00 -4.77 -2.13
CA ARG A 113 -16.79 -4.61 -0.90
C ARG A 113 -16.89 -5.88 -0.05
N PHE A 114 -16.83 -7.05 -0.67
CA PHE A 114 -17.04 -8.34 0.00
C PHE A 114 -15.73 -9.03 0.37
N ALA A 115 -14.56 -8.50 -0.04
CA ALA A 115 -13.28 -9.07 0.32
C ALA A 115 -13.10 -9.04 1.85
N ALA A 116 -12.68 -10.16 2.43
CA ALA A 116 -12.27 -10.22 3.84
C ALA A 116 -10.89 -9.56 4.04
N ASP A 117 -10.06 -9.55 3.00
CA ASP A 117 -8.71 -9.02 3.02
C ASP A 117 -8.68 -7.56 2.55
N ALA A 118 -7.71 -6.83 3.04
CA ALA A 118 -7.43 -5.45 2.71
C ALA A 118 -5.92 -5.19 2.71
N VAL A 119 -5.51 -4.08 2.11
CA VAL A 119 -4.16 -3.54 2.24
C VAL A 119 -4.24 -2.25 3.07
N LEU A 120 -3.47 -2.19 4.15
CA LEU A 120 -3.21 -0.96 4.89
C LEU A 120 -1.91 -0.36 4.40
N SER A 121 -2.01 0.73 3.65
CA SER A 121 -0.85 1.51 3.22
C SER A 121 -0.61 2.64 4.20
N VAL A 122 0.63 2.80 4.63
CA VAL A 122 1.07 3.81 5.61
C VAL A 122 2.14 4.67 4.96
N THR A 123 2.06 5.98 5.13
CA THR A 123 3.12 6.93 4.75
C THR A 123 3.10 8.12 5.71
N GLY A 124 4.23 8.79 5.90
CA GLY A 124 4.32 9.93 6.80
C GLY A 124 5.67 10.64 6.70
N ARG A 125 5.83 11.68 7.51
CA ARG A 125 7.09 12.47 7.55
C ARG A 125 8.25 11.65 8.09
N ASP A 126 7.97 10.84 9.12
CA ASP A 126 8.96 10.03 9.84
C ASP A 126 8.75 8.52 9.64
N VAL A 127 7.90 8.15 8.67
CA VAL A 127 7.56 6.76 8.37
C VAL A 127 7.75 6.53 6.88
N GLU A 128 8.61 5.58 6.52
CA GLU A 128 8.71 5.11 5.13
C GLU A 128 7.39 4.49 4.68
N MET A 129 7.13 4.54 3.37
CA MET A 129 5.93 3.95 2.83
C MET A 129 5.97 2.43 3.00
N GLU A 130 5.02 1.92 3.74
CA GLU A 130 4.82 0.48 3.94
C GLU A 130 3.40 0.04 3.60
N ARG A 131 3.26 -1.21 3.18
CA ARG A 131 1.98 -1.83 2.84
C ARG A 131 1.82 -3.13 3.61
N TYR A 132 0.76 -3.21 4.42
CA TYR A 132 0.45 -4.37 5.25
C TYR A 132 -0.76 -5.13 4.72
N LEU A 133 -0.66 -6.44 4.69
CA LEU A 133 -1.78 -7.33 4.43
C LEU A 133 -2.63 -7.46 5.68
N MET A 134 -3.91 -7.14 5.57
CA MET A 134 -4.87 -7.14 6.66
C MET A 134 -6.00 -8.14 6.37
N HIS A 135 -6.37 -8.91 7.37
CA HIS A 135 -7.54 -9.80 7.33
C HIS A 135 -8.56 -9.39 8.38
N PHE A 136 -9.82 -9.23 7.99
CA PHE A 136 -10.88 -8.93 8.93
C PHE A 136 -11.42 -10.21 9.57
N ASN A 137 -11.26 -10.33 10.89
CA ASN A 137 -11.87 -11.40 11.65
C ASN A 137 -13.28 -10.99 12.12
N PRO A 138 -14.35 -11.52 11.52
CA PRO A 138 -15.72 -11.11 11.82
C PRO A 138 -16.18 -11.53 13.22
N THR A 139 -15.65 -12.64 13.76
CA THR A 139 -16.00 -13.11 15.09
C THR A 139 -15.46 -12.20 16.19
N ALA A 140 -14.23 -11.72 16.00
CA ALA A 140 -13.58 -10.81 16.95
C ALA A 140 -13.80 -9.32 16.59
N CYS A 141 -14.48 -9.01 15.49
CA CYS A 141 -14.70 -7.67 14.93
C CYS A 141 -13.43 -6.84 14.87
N ARG A 142 -12.33 -7.43 14.38
CA ARG A 142 -11.02 -6.75 14.30
C ARG A 142 -10.25 -7.12 13.05
N TRP A 143 -9.39 -6.20 12.64
CA TRP A 143 -8.38 -6.45 11.64
C TRP A 143 -7.18 -7.15 12.26
N VAL A 144 -6.61 -8.11 11.55
CA VAL A 144 -5.39 -8.84 11.91
C VAL A 144 -4.37 -8.58 10.82
N MET A 145 -3.19 -8.13 11.18
CA MET A 145 -2.07 -7.97 10.26
C MET A 145 -1.46 -9.34 9.98
N LEU A 146 -1.36 -9.70 8.69
CA LEU A 146 -0.79 -10.97 8.23
C LEU A 146 0.69 -10.87 7.86
N GLY A 147 1.18 -9.67 7.60
CA GLY A 147 2.55 -9.40 7.15
C GLY A 147 2.59 -8.21 6.22
N THR A 148 3.73 -7.96 5.58
CA THR A 148 3.86 -6.92 4.55
C THR A 148 3.53 -7.45 3.16
N VAL A 149 3.05 -6.57 2.28
CA VAL A 149 2.83 -6.90 0.86
C VAL A 149 4.16 -7.29 0.20
N ASP A 150 5.22 -6.57 0.52
CA ASP A 150 6.55 -6.80 -0.06
C ASP A 150 7.12 -8.17 0.33
N ASP A 151 6.91 -8.61 1.57
CA ASP A 151 7.30 -9.96 2.00
C ASP A 151 6.47 -11.03 1.29
N GLN A 152 5.17 -10.81 1.12
CA GLN A 152 4.30 -11.72 0.38
C GLN A 152 4.69 -11.80 -1.10
N GLU A 153 4.95 -10.66 -1.73
CA GLU A 153 5.43 -10.59 -3.12
C GLU A 153 6.78 -11.32 -3.27
N ARG A 154 7.69 -11.13 -2.31
CA ARG A 154 8.98 -11.84 -2.27
C ARG A 154 8.82 -13.34 -2.12
N GLN A 155 7.93 -13.77 -1.22
CA GLN A 155 7.62 -15.20 -1.04
C GLN A 155 7.00 -15.80 -2.31
N ASN A 156 6.01 -15.12 -2.90
CA ASN A 156 5.36 -15.54 -4.14
C ASN A 156 6.37 -15.64 -5.29
N PHE A 157 7.26 -14.66 -5.42
CA PHE A 157 8.32 -14.66 -6.41
C PHE A 157 9.27 -15.87 -6.21
N GLN A 158 9.70 -16.13 -4.98
CA GLN A 158 10.57 -17.28 -4.69
C GLN A 158 9.86 -18.62 -4.85
N ALA A 159 8.55 -18.68 -4.61
CA ALA A 159 7.74 -19.88 -4.81
C ALA A 159 7.44 -20.12 -6.30
N CYS A 160 7.60 -19.12 -7.17
CA CYS A 160 7.29 -19.18 -8.59
C CYS A 160 8.09 -20.32 -9.28
N PRO A 161 7.42 -21.28 -9.96
CA PRO A 161 8.07 -22.39 -10.65
C PRO A 161 9.16 -21.96 -11.63
N ALA A 162 8.92 -20.88 -12.41
CA ALA A 162 9.90 -20.35 -13.36
C ALA A 162 11.15 -19.81 -12.64
N VAL A 163 10.99 -19.11 -11.52
CA VAL A 163 12.11 -18.60 -10.73
C VAL A 163 12.94 -19.73 -10.13
N LYS A 164 12.29 -20.78 -9.59
CA LYS A 164 12.97 -21.96 -9.07
C LYS A 164 13.76 -22.67 -10.16
N THR A 165 13.13 -22.92 -11.32
CA THR A 165 13.79 -23.56 -12.47
C THR A 165 15.02 -22.76 -12.93
N ILE A 166 14.90 -21.44 -13.08
CA ILE A 166 16.02 -20.59 -13.50
C ILE A 166 17.17 -20.64 -12.50
N LYS A 167 16.88 -20.66 -11.19
CA LYS A 167 17.90 -20.79 -10.16
C LYS A 167 18.63 -22.14 -10.25
N GLU A 168 17.88 -23.24 -10.36
CA GLU A 168 18.43 -24.58 -10.48
C GLU A 168 19.30 -24.73 -11.74
N LEU A 169 18.82 -24.24 -12.89
CA LEU A 169 19.57 -24.27 -14.14
C LEU A 169 20.89 -23.50 -14.03
N THR A 170 20.84 -22.30 -13.43
CA THR A 170 22.03 -21.44 -13.29
C THR A 170 22.99 -21.92 -12.20
N GLU A 171 22.56 -22.77 -11.28
CA GLU A 171 23.46 -23.48 -10.33
C GLU A 171 24.29 -24.56 -11.00
N GLN A 172 23.74 -25.21 -12.02
CA GLN A 172 24.45 -26.23 -12.78
C GLN A 172 25.41 -25.65 -13.82
N GLY A 173 25.29 -24.35 -14.12
CA GLY A 173 26.12 -23.62 -15.08
C GLY A 173 25.32 -22.62 -15.91
N PRO A 174 25.97 -21.94 -16.89
CA PRO A 174 25.27 -21.03 -17.77
C PRO A 174 24.26 -21.77 -18.65
N TRP A 175 22.99 -21.35 -18.58
CA TRP A 175 21.94 -21.87 -19.46
C TRP A 175 21.78 -21.00 -20.70
N ARG A 176 21.49 -21.63 -21.85
CA ARG A 176 21.23 -20.91 -23.11
C ARG A 176 20.11 -21.59 -23.88
N GLY A 177 19.12 -20.82 -24.27
CA GLY A 177 17.96 -21.31 -25.04
C GLY A 177 16.98 -20.20 -25.41
N THR A 178 15.86 -20.57 -25.99
CA THR A 178 14.71 -19.72 -26.27
C THR A 178 13.79 -19.64 -25.07
N VAL A 179 12.85 -18.68 -25.05
CA VAL A 179 11.81 -18.63 -23.99
C VAL A 179 10.90 -19.85 -24.00
N THR A 180 10.71 -20.48 -25.17
CA THR A 180 9.94 -21.72 -25.29
C THR A 180 10.68 -22.87 -24.63
N GLU A 181 11.96 -23.05 -24.93
CA GLU A 181 12.80 -24.08 -24.29
C GLU A 181 12.89 -23.86 -22.77
N LEU A 182 12.95 -22.60 -22.33
CA LEU A 182 12.91 -22.30 -20.89
C LEU A 182 11.56 -22.67 -20.26
N ALA A 183 10.45 -22.42 -20.95
CA ALA A 183 9.12 -22.82 -20.49
C ALA A 183 8.98 -24.36 -20.42
N ASP A 184 9.54 -25.08 -21.38
CA ASP A 184 9.57 -26.56 -21.38
C ASP A 184 10.36 -27.08 -20.17
N GLU A 185 11.48 -26.43 -19.81
CA GLU A 185 12.24 -26.75 -18.60
C GLU A 185 11.42 -26.54 -17.31
N VAL A 186 10.61 -25.45 -17.27
CA VAL A 186 9.69 -25.20 -16.16
C VAL A 186 8.62 -26.29 -16.07
N LEU A 187 7.93 -26.59 -17.17
CA LEU A 187 6.86 -27.59 -17.21
C LEU A 187 7.35 -29.01 -16.94
N THR A 188 8.59 -29.30 -17.32
CA THR A 188 9.23 -30.62 -17.00
C THR A 188 9.39 -30.80 -15.49
N ARG A 189 9.76 -29.76 -14.76
CA ARG A 189 9.94 -29.78 -13.30
C ARG A 189 8.66 -29.58 -12.53
N TYR A 190 7.79 -28.75 -13.06
CA TYR A 190 6.53 -28.31 -12.46
C TYR A 190 5.38 -28.46 -13.47
N PRO A 191 4.85 -29.67 -13.71
CA PRO A 191 3.82 -29.93 -14.73
C PRO A 191 2.54 -29.10 -14.58
N ASP A 192 2.19 -28.74 -13.34
CA ASP A 192 1.01 -27.94 -13.01
C ASP A 192 1.24 -26.43 -13.10
N ALA A 193 2.44 -25.98 -13.51
CA ALA A 193 2.75 -24.57 -13.62
C ALA A 193 1.92 -23.91 -14.72
N LYS A 194 1.22 -22.82 -14.37
CA LYS A 194 0.46 -22.04 -15.35
C LYS A 194 1.42 -21.16 -16.16
N MET A 195 1.65 -21.54 -17.41
CA MET A 195 2.52 -20.82 -18.34
C MET A 195 1.72 -20.28 -19.54
N PRO A 196 2.07 -19.11 -20.10
CA PRO A 196 1.53 -18.67 -21.36
C PRO A 196 1.82 -19.69 -22.49
N VAL A 197 0.84 -19.90 -23.38
CA VAL A 197 0.97 -20.89 -24.46
C VAL A 197 1.65 -20.36 -25.72
N THR A 198 1.78 -19.04 -25.86
CA THR A 198 2.39 -18.42 -27.06
C THR A 198 3.81 -17.94 -26.77
N PRO A 199 4.73 -18.00 -27.76
CA PRO A 199 6.10 -17.50 -27.59
C PRO A 199 6.15 -16.01 -27.18
N GLN A 200 5.19 -15.20 -27.67
CA GLN A 200 5.07 -13.79 -27.30
C GLN A 200 4.65 -13.64 -25.85
N GLY A 201 3.64 -14.39 -25.41
CA GLY A 201 3.20 -14.41 -24.01
C GLY A 201 4.29 -14.87 -23.05
N LEU A 202 5.05 -15.91 -23.45
CA LEU A 202 6.24 -16.37 -22.70
C LEU A 202 7.30 -15.28 -22.61
N GLY A 203 7.56 -14.56 -23.72
CA GLY A 203 8.49 -13.42 -23.72
C GLY A 203 8.09 -12.34 -22.74
N SER A 204 6.81 -11.95 -22.69
CA SER A 204 6.28 -10.97 -21.75
C SER A 204 6.40 -11.48 -20.31
N TYR A 205 5.96 -12.70 -20.04
CA TYR A 205 6.03 -13.35 -18.73
C TYR A 205 7.45 -13.38 -18.16
N PHE A 206 8.43 -13.83 -18.93
CA PHE A 206 9.82 -13.87 -18.46
C PHE A 206 10.42 -12.46 -18.33
N ASN A 207 10.00 -11.49 -19.18
CA ASN A 207 10.47 -10.10 -19.06
C ASN A 207 10.10 -9.46 -17.72
N GLU A 208 8.98 -9.82 -17.13
CA GLU A 208 8.57 -9.36 -15.79
C GLU A 208 9.46 -9.94 -14.68
N LEU A 209 10.05 -11.10 -14.89
CA LEU A 209 10.89 -11.76 -13.89
C LEU A 209 12.35 -11.29 -13.90
N TRP A 210 12.89 -10.85 -15.08
CA TRP A 210 14.32 -10.52 -15.22
C TRP A 210 14.82 -9.45 -14.24
N PRO A 211 14.12 -8.36 -13.98
CA PRO A 211 14.58 -7.34 -13.04
C PRO A 211 14.84 -7.92 -11.64
N SER A 212 13.90 -8.69 -11.12
CA SER A 212 13.98 -9.30 -9.79
C SER A 212 15.05 -10.40 -9.71
N LEU A 213 15.23 -11.18 -10.78
CA LEU A 213 16.29 -12.20 -10.89
C LEU A 213 17.68 -11.55 -10.91
N LYS A 214 17.82 -10.38 -11.53
CA LYS A 214 19.08 -9.61 -11.54
C LYS A 214 19.50 -9.22 -10.12
N TYR A 215 18.56 -8.78 -9.27
CA TYR A 215 18.85 -8.48 -7.86
C TYR A 215 19.28 -9.73 -7.07
N GLN A 216 18.89 -10.93 -7.53
CA GLN A 216 19.31 -12.20 -6.95
C GLN A 216 20.59 -12.76 -7.57
N GLY A 217 21.33 -11.95 -8.31
CA GLY A 217 22.63 -12.33 -8.88
C GLY A 217 22.53 -13.17 -10.16
N ILE A 218 21.39 -13.20 -10.85
CA ILE A 218 21.26 -13.91 -12.14
C ILE A 218 21.35 -12.89 -13.27
N GLU A 219 22.37 -12.99 -14.09
CA GLU A 219 22.55 -12.18 -15.28
C GLU A 219 21.78 -12.77 -16.47
N HIS A 220 21.06 -11.93 -17.17
CA HIS A 220 20.31 -12.27 -18.38
C HIS A 220 20.86 -11.52 -19.57
N GLY A 221 21.24 -12.25 -20.61
CA GLY A 221 21.68 -11.74 -21.90
C GLY A 221 20.75 -12.20 -23.03
N ILE A 222 20.63 -11.38 -24.07
CA ILE A 222 19.84 -11.69 -25.26
C ILE A 222 20.73 -11.59 -26.50
N ALA A 223 20.77 -12.65 -27.30
CA ALA A 223 21.35 -12.64 -28.64
C ALA A 223 20.24 -12.81 -29.69
N ARG A 224 20.24 -11.96 -30.71
CA ARG A 224 19.33 -12.01 -31.87
C ARG A 224 20.02 -12.74 -33.01
N GLY A 225 19.61 -13.94 -33.32
CA GLY A 225 19.95 -14.66 -34.53
C GLY A 225 18.96 -14.36 -35.65
N ALA A 226 19.26 -14.77 -36.90
CA ALA A 226 18.42 -14.53 -38.05
C ALA A 226 16.99 -15.11 -37.95
N LYS A 227 16.78 -16.16 -37.17
CA LYS A 227 15.49 -16.84 -37.03
C LYS A 227 15.00 -16.99 -35.56
N LYS A 228 15.88 -16.83 -34.56
CA LYS A 228 15.56 -17.09 -33.14
C LYS A 228 16.21 -16.06 -32.24
N ARG A 229 15.46 -15.67 -31.19
CA ARG A 229 16.00 -14.92 -30.05
C ARG A 229 16.47 -15.93 -29.02
N THR A 230 17.74 -15.86 -28.66
CA THR A 230 18.35 -16.76 -27.67
C THR A 230 18.66 -15.98 -26.41
N HIS A 231 18.28 -16.54 -25.27
CA HIS A 231 18.53 -16.01 -23.95
C HIS A 231 19.68 -16.77 -23.31
N THR A 232 20.52 -16.08 -22.59
CA THR A 232 21.60 -16.66 -21.79
C THR A 232 21.39 -16.24 -20.34
N LEU A 233 21.40 -17.21 -19.44
CA LEU A 233 21.25 -17.02 -18.01
C LEU A 233 22.50 -17.55 -17.31
N LYS A 234 23.08 -16.78 -16.42
CA LYS A 234 24.23 -17.21 -15.61
C LYS A 234 24.21 -16.53 -14.25
N ARG A 235 24.79 -17.18 -13.22
CA ARG A 235 25.05 -16.52 -11.96
C ARG A 235 26.18 -15.51 -12.12
N LYS A 236 26.04 -14.40 -11.42
CA LYS A 236 27.09 -13.41 -11.26
C LYS A 236 28.18 -14.03 -10.36
N SER A 237 29.42 -14.03 -10.86
CA SER A 237 30.61 -14.45 -10.10
C SER A 237 30.84 -13.52 -8.94
#